data_d786f13370d512ae2b03651c11567e13
#
_entry.id   d786f13370d512ae2b03651c11567e13
#
_cell.length_a   1.000
_cell.length_b   1.000
_cell.length_c   1.000
_cell.angle_alpha   90.00
_cell.angle_beta   90.00
_cell.angle_gamma   90.00
#
_symmetry.space_group_name_H-M   'P 1'
#
loop_
_entity.id
_entity.type
_entity.pdbx_description
1 polymer ?
#
loop_
_entity_poly.entity_id
_entity_poly.type
_entity_poly.pdbx_seq_one_letter_code
_entity_poly.pdbx_strand_id
1 'polypeptide(L)'
;ALINEWKDADGSIQTRDEHSDLGGTMRLGAQSSDVAPGTLAHRIYGDVVTERHRHRYEANVNYLDKLRQSGLVISALTQREQLTEIVELPQDVHPWFMGVQFHPEFKSTPWDGHPLFNAFVKAALEQQVRQSPAKA
;
A
#
# COMPACT_ATOMS: atom_id res chain seq x y z
N ALA A 1 -1.41 8.13 -18.55
CA ALA A 1 -0.23 8.14 -17.70
C ALA A 1 -0.67 8.01 -16.25
N LEU A 2 -0.03 7.12 -15.49
CA LEU A 2 -0.37 6.87 -14.08
C LEU A 2 0.31 7.86 -13.14
N ILE A 3 1.39 8.50 -13.59
CA ILE A 3 2.01 9.65 -12.93
C ILE A 3 2.25 10.74 -13.96
N ASN A 4 1.82 11.96 -13.61
CA ASN A 4 2.18 13.16 -14.35
C ASN A 4 3.23 13.98 -13.59
N GLU A 5 3.14 14.02 -12.26
CA GLU A 5 3.99 14.87 -11.44
C GLU A 5 4.30 14.18 -10.11
N TRP A 6 5.53 14.33 -9.61
CA TRP A 6 5.87 14.08 -8.20
C TRP A 6 6.85 15.13 -7.72
N LYS A 7 6.91 15.28 -6.41
CA LYS A 7 7.79 16.23 -5.75
C LYS A 7 9.00 15.49 -5.19
N ASP A 8 10.19 15.88 -5.60
CA ASP A 8 11.44 15.35 -5.06
C ASP A 8 11.71 15.89 -3.63
N ALA A 9 12.66 15.26 -2.94
CA ALA A 9 13.03 15.64 -1.58
C ALA A 9 13.56 17.08 -1.45
N ASP A 10 14.04 17.67 -2.52
CA ASP A 10 14.49 19.06 -2.60
C ASP A 10 13.37 20.06 -2.91
N GLY A 11 12.13 19.56 -3.08
CA GLY A 11 10.96 20.35 -3.40
C GLY A 11 10.74 20.60 -4.89
N SER A 12 11.60 20.09 -5.76
CA SER A 12 11.41 20.17 -7.21
C SER A 12 10.24 19.28 -7.65
N ILE A 13 9.46 19.77 -8.61
CA ILE A 13 8.38 19.02 -9.23
C ILE A 13 8.93 18.37 -10.50
N GLN A 14 8.94 17.05 -10.54
CA GLN A 14 9.23 16.30 -11.76
C GLN A 14 7.93 15.97 -12.49
N THR A 15 7.81 16.44 -13.72
CA THR A 15 6.72 16.11 -14.61
C THR A 15 7.16 14.98 -15.53
N ARG A 16 6.33 13.94 -15.68
CA ARG A 16 6.54 12.87 -16.64
C ARG A 16 5.40 12.78 -17.62
N ASP A 17 5.76 12.72 -18.87
CA ASP A 17 4.89 12.42 -19.99
C ASP A 17 5.29 11.12 -20.68
N GLU A 18 4.60 10.78 -21.74
CA GLU A 18 4.88 9.58 -22.54
C GLU A 18 6.23 9.61 -23.28
N HIS A 19 6.91 10.76 -23.33
CA HIS A 19 8.21 10.97 -23.95
C HIS A 19 9.35 10.99 -22.93
N SER A 20 9.04 10.97 -21.65
CA SER A 20 10.05 10.97 -20.59
C SER A 20 10.80 9.64 -20.55
N ASP A 21 12.12 9.69 -20.28
CA ASP A 21 12.90 8.46 -20.06
C ASP A 21 12.48 7.78 -18.77
N LEU A 22 11.69 6.72 -18.92
CA LEU A 22 11.20 5.90 -17.80
C LEU A 22 12.25 4.89 -17.30
N GLY A 23 13.39 4.78 -18.00
CA GLY A 23 14.43 3.78 -17.70
C GLY A 23 15.15 4.02 -16.38
N GLY A 24 15.47 5.28 -16.07
CA GLY A 24 16.21 5.69 -14.87
C GLY A 24 15.39 5.81 -13.58
N THR A 25 14.10 5.52 -13.59
CA THR A 25 13.16 5.88 -12.53
C THR A 25 12.48 4.71 -11.85
N MET A 26 13.05 3.52 -11.99
CA MET A 26 12.58 2.36 -11.26
C MET A 26 12.85 2.53 -9.76
N ARG A 27 11.81 2.38 -8.95
CA ARG A 27 11.97 2.30 -7.50
C ARG A 27 12.46 0.92 -7.13
N LEU A 28 13.60 0.89 -6.47
CA LEU A 28 14.28 -0.33 -6.05
C LEU A 28 14.70 -0.24 -4.59
N GLY A 29 14.69 -1.41 -3.92
CA GLY A 29 15.21 -1.54 -2.57
C GLY A 29 14.21 -1.17 -1.48
N ALA A 30 14.73 -1.04 -0.25
CA ALA A 30 13.95 -0.73 0.93
C ALA A 30 13.57 0.75 0.97
N GLN A 31 12.28 1.02 1.20
CA GLN A 31 11.75 2.37 1.41
C GLN A 31 10.81 2.37 2.62
N SER A 32 10.81 3.48 3.34
CA SER A 32 9.96 3.67 4.50
C SER A 32 8.79 4.59 4.18
N SER A 33 7.63 4.24 4.75
CA SER A 33 6.38 4.97 4.57
C SER A 33 5.71 5.17 5.92
N ASP A 34 5.09 6.34 6.10
CA ASP A 34 4.30 6.64 7.28
C ASP A 34 2.90 6.05 7.12
N VAL A 35 2.42 5.40 8.18
CA VAL A 35 1.13 4.69 8.19
C VAL A 35 0.11 5.49 8.99
N ALA A 36 -1.05 5.72 8.40
CA ALA A 36 -2.11 6.50 9.02
C ALA A 36 -2.71 5.77 10.24
N PRO A 37 -2.80 6.42 11.40
CA PRO A 37 -3.39 5.83 12.60
C PRO A 37 -4.84 5.37 12.39
N GLY A 38 -5.24 4.30 13.06
CA GLY A 38 -6.61 3.78 13.03
C GLY A 38 -6.95 2.91 11.80
N THR A 39 -6.03 2.76 10.86
CA THR A 39 -6.21 1.92 9.68
C THR A 39 -5.90 0.45 9.94
N LEU A 40 -6.30 -0.44 9.02
CA LEU A 40 -5.90 -1.85 9.06
C LEU A 40 -4.38 -1.99 8.91
N ALA A 41 -3.78 -1.21 8.01
CA ALA A 41 -2.34 -1.14 7.83
C ALA A 41 -1.62 -0.79 9.15
N HIS A 42 -2.13 0.18 9.89
CA HIS A 42 -1.55 0.58 11.18
C HIS A 42 -1.61 -0.54 12.22
N ARG A 43 -2.67 -1.34 12.25
CA ARG A 43 -2.74 -2.52 13.15
C ARG A 43 -1.74 -3.62 12.79
N ILE A 44 -1.33 -3.70 11.52
CA ILE A 44 -0.39 -4.71 11.02
C ILE A 44 1.06 -4.26 11.22
N TYR A 45 1.36 -2.99 10.94
CA TYR A 45 2.73 -2.48 10.84
C TYR A 45 3.11 -1.46 11.92
N GLY A 46 2.14 -0.84 12.60
CA GLY A 46 2.39 0.32 13.46
C GLY A 46 2.55 1.61 12.64
N ASP A 47 3.27 2.60 13.19
CA ASP A 47 3.36 3.95 12.63
C ASP A 47 4.17 4.04 11.33
N VAL A 48 5.11 3.11 11.12
CA VAL A 48 6.02 3.11 9.97
C VAL A 48 6.14 1.71 9.39
N VAL A 49 6.08 1.61 8.08
CA VAL A 49 6.39 0.39 7.33
C VAL A 49 7.63 0.59 6.48
N THR A 50 8.54 -0.38 6.50
CA THR A 50 9.71 -0.39 5.62
C THR A 50 9.70 -1.66 4.80
N GLU A 51 9.50 -1.51 3.49
CA GLU A 51 9.34 -2.63 2.56
C GLU A 51 10.18 -2.46 1.30
N ARG A 52 10.33 -3.54 0.55
CA ARG A 52 11.17 -3.57 -0.65
C ARG A 52 10.32 -3.34 -1.90
N HIS A 53 10.84 -2.51 -2.79
CA HIS A 53 10.19 -2.07 -4.02
C HIS A 53 10.90 -2.60 -5.25
N ARG A 54 10.09 -2.83 -6.29
CA ARG A 54 10.54 -3.15 -7.63
C ARG A 54 9.46 -2.73 -8.62
N HIS A 55 9.24 -1.43 -8.74
CA HIS A 55 8.21 -0.92 -9.63
C HIS A 55 8.65 0.37 -10.30
N ARG A 56 7.99 0.71 -11.40
CA ARG A 56 8.27 1.87 -12.23
C ARG A 56 7.11 2.88 -12.24
N TYR A 57 5.90 2.38 -11.99
CA TYR A 57 4.68 3.19 -12.03
C TYR A 57 4.17 3.42 -10.62
N GLU A 58 3.58 4.59 -10.42
CA GLU A 58 2.97 5.00 -9.16
C GLU A 58 1.53 5.45 -9.38
N ALA A 59 0.73 5.47 -8.32
CA ALA A 59 -0.58 6.07 -8.37
C ALA A 59 -0.45 7.59 -8.58
N ASN A 60 -1.14 8.12 -9.58
CA ASN A 60 -1.10 9.54 -9.87
C ASN A 60 -1.72 10.34 -8.72
N VAL A 61 -0.92 11.21 -8.10
CA VAL A 61 -1.30 12.00 -6.92
C VAL A 61 -2.53 12.88 -7.15
N ASN A 62 -2.77 13.32 -8.39
CA ASN A 62 -3.92 14.14 -8.76
C ASN A 62 -5.27 13.40 -8.65
N TYR A 63 -5.25 12.07 -8.53
CA TYR A 63 -6.46 11.26 -8.35
C TYR A 63 -6.72 10.86 -6.89
N LEU A 64 -5.80 11.12 -5.97
CA LEU A 64 -5.92 10.64 -4.59
C LEU A 64 -7.17 11.17 -3.89
N ASP A 65 -7.50 12.44 -4.07
CA ASP A 65 -8.71 13.00 -3.45
C ASP A 65 -10.00 12.40 -4.03
N LYS A 66 -10.02 12.13 -5.33
CA LYS A 66 -11.12 11.44 -5.97
C LYS A 66 -11.27 10.00 -5.47
N LEU A 67 -10.17 9.30 -5.27
CA LEU A 67 -10.14 7.96 -4.70
C LEU A 67 -10.64 7.96 -3.26
N ARG A 68 -10.19 8.90 -2.43
CA ARG A 68 -10.69 9.07 -1.06
C ARG A 68 -12.19 9.35 -1.03
N GLN A 69 -12.68 10.21 -1.89
CA GLN A 69 -14.12 10.52 -2.01
C GLN A 69 -14.95 9.31 -2.44
N SER A 70 -14.37 8.36 -3.17
CA SER A 70 -15.02 7.09 -3.53
C SER A 70 -14.97 6.02 -2.43
N GLY A 71 -14.40 6.34 -1.27
CA GLY A 71 -14.34 5.44 -0.11
C GLY A 71 -13.04 4.65 0.02
N LEU A 72 -12.04 4.87 -0.84
CA LEU A 72 -10.73 4.24 -0.69
C LEU A 72 -9.93 4.98 0.39
N VAL A 73 -9.37 4.23 1.33
CA VAL A 73 -8.47 4.76 2.35
C VAL A 73 -7.03 4.66 1.86
N ILE A 74 -6.33 5.80 1.80
CA ILE A 74 -4.87 5.83 1.57
C ILE A 74 -4.23 5.68 2.95
N SER A 75 -3.80 4.49 3.28
CA SER A 75 -3.35 4.14 4.63
C SER A 75 -1.85 4.24 4.84
N ALA A 76 -1.05 4.37 3.78
CA ALA A 76 0.35 4.74 3.92
C ALA A 76 0.85 5.55 2.73
N LEU A 77 1.76 6.48 3.03
CA LEU A 77 2.45 7.33 2.06
C LEU A 77 3.96 7.26 2.28
N THR A 78 4.73 7.28 1.20
CA THR A 78 6.20 7.36 1.31
C THR A 78 6.62 8.61 2.06
N GLN A 79 7.66 8.51 2.91
CA GLN A 79 8.09 9.62 3.77
C GLN A 79 8.61 10.83 2.99
N ARG A 80 9.25 10.60 1.86
CA ARG A 80 9.88 11.67 1.09
C ARG A 80 8.93 12.29 0.07
N GLU A 81 8.41 11.48 -0.83
CA GLU A 81 7.66 11.97 -2.00
C GLU A 81 6.15 11.97 -1.79
N GLN A 82 5.67 11.46 -0.65
CA GLN A 82 4.24 11.35 -0.32
C GLN A 82 3.44 10.58 -1.38
N LEU A 83 4.07 9.56 -1.97
CA LEU A 83 3.44 8.66 -2.92
C LEU A 83 2.65 7.57 -2.21
N THR A 84 1.61 7.10 -2.86
CA THR A 84 0.73 6.06 -2.30
C THR A 84 1.47 4.74 -2.15
N GLU A 85 1.49 4.22 -0.95
CA GLU A 85 2.17 2.98 -0.59
C GLU A 85 1.20 1.85 -0.25
N ILE A 86 0.20 2.15 0.56
CA ILE A 86 -0.85 1.21 0.96
C ILE A 86 -2.21 1.88 0.79
N VAL A 87 -3.14 1.12 0.23
CA VAL A 87 -4.56 1.47 0.16
C VAL A 87 -5.40 0.36 0.79
N GLU A 88 -6.53 0.71 1.38
CA GLU A 88 -7.45 -0.26 1.96
C GLU A 88 -8.90 0.18 1.82
N LEU A 89 -9.84 -0.75 1.95
CA LEU A 89 -11.24 -0.42 2.17
C LEU A 89 -11.55 -0.45 3.66
N PRO A 90 -12.48 0.40 4.12
CA PRO A 90 -13.00 0.32 5.49
C PRO A 90 -13.52 -1.09 5.80
N GLN A 91 -13.30 -1.56 7.03
CA GLN A 91 -13.64 -2.93 7.41
C GLN A 91 -15.15 -3.21 7.48
N ASP A 92 -15.97 -2.18 7.57
CA ASP A 92 -17.43 -2.26 7.44
C ASP A 92 -17.88 -2.44 5.99
N VAL A 93 -17.05 -2.04 5.02
CA VAL A 93 -17.27 -2.25 3.58
C VAL A 93 -16.75 -3.62 3.14
N HIS A 94 -15.53 -3.97 3.57
CA HIS A 94 -14.92 -5.26 3.26
C HIS A 94 -14.06 -5.76 4.45
N PRO A 95 -14.23 -7.02 4.90
CA PRO A 95 -13.56 -7.52 6.09
C PRO A 95 -12.04 -7.43 6.03
N TRP A 96 -11.45 -7.60 4.85
CA TRP A 96 -10.02 -7.44 4.63
C TRP A 96 -9.73 -7.16 3.15
N PHE A 97 -9.49 -5.92 2.81
CA PHE A 97 -9.03 -5.49 1.48
C PHE A 97 -7.84 -4.56 1.64
N MET A 98 -6.72 -4.91 1.04
CA MET A 98 -5.51 -4.09 1.05
C MET A 98 -4.77 -4.22 -0.26
N GLY A 99 -4.36 -3.09 -0.82
CA GLY A 99 -3.45 -3.00 -1.97
C GLY A 99 -2.15 -2.36 -1.53
N VAL A 100 -1.03 -2.91 -1.98
CA VAL A 100 0.31 -2.42 -1.63
C VAL A 100 1.15 -2.19 -2.88
N GLN A 101 2.01 -1.20 -2.85
CA GLN A 101 2.93 -0.87 -3.94
C GLN A 101 4.23 -1.68 -3.86
N PHE A 102 4.62 -2.09 -2.68
CA PHE A 102 5.80 -2.90 -2.40
C PHE A 102 5.57 -4.39 -2.65
N HIS A 103 6.64 -5.17 -2.53
CA HIS A 103 6.67 -6.62 -2.73
C HIS A 103 6.92 -7.35 -1.40
N PRO A 104 5.86 -7.70 -0.63
CA PRO A 104 5.99 -8.34 0.68
C PRO A 104 6.70 -9.70 0.61
N GLU A 105 6.64 -10.38 -0.53
CA GLU A 105 7.32 -11.66 -0.74
C GLU A 105 8.85 -11.56 -0.62
N PHE A 106 9.43 -10.37 -0.83
CA PHE A 106 10.89 -10.18 -0.70
C PHE A 106 11.40 -10.24 0.74
N LYS A 107 10.49 -10.13 1.71
CA LYS A 107 10.82 -10.21 3.15
C LYS A 107 10.15 -11.39 3.84
N SER A 108 9.28 -12.11 3.14
CA SER A 108 8.62 -13.30 3.67
C SER A 108 9.58 -14.47 3.73
N THR A 109 9.57 -15.18 4.86
CA THR A 109 10.35 -16.40 5.06
C THR A 109 9.44 -17.57 5.44
N PRO A 110 9.86 -18.83 5.20
CA PRO A 110 9.08 -19.99 5.63
C PRO A 110 8.88 -20.09 7.15
N TRP A 111 9.75 -19.48 7.92
CA TRP A 111 9.78 -19.61 9.38
C TRP A 111 8.95 -18.54 10.09
N ASP A 112 9.08 -17.29 9.64
CA ASP A 112 8.45 -16.15 10.31
C ASP A 112 7.23 -15.61 9.55
N GLY A 113 7.10 -15.97 8.28
CA GLY A 113 6.09 -15.41 7.39
C GLY A 113 6.33 -13.91 7.15
N HIS A 114 5.27 -13.22 6.75
CA HIS A 114 5.25 -11.77 6.61
C HIS A 114 3.99 -11.21 7.29
N PRO A 115 4.05 -10.09 8.02
CA PRO A 115 2.91 -9.56 8.77
C PRO A 115 1.63 -9.41 7.92
N LEU A 116 1.78 -8.95 6.68
CA LEU A 116 0.66 -8.79 5.74
C LEU A 116 0.00 -10.14 5.38
N PHE A 117 0.80 -11.15 5.06
CA PHE A 117 0.29 -12.48 4.72
C PHE A 117 -0.34 -13.16 5.92
N ASN A 118 0.26 -13.02 7.10
CA ASN A 118 -0.29 -13.54 8.34
C ASN A 118 -1.64 -12.90 8.66
N ALA A 119 -1.77 -11.58 8.49
CA ALA A 119 -3.03 -10.87 8.69
C ALA A 119 -4.11 -11.29 7.67
N PHE A 120 -3.73 -11.50 6.42
CA PHE A 120 -4.64 -11.99 5.38
C PHE A 120 -5.20 -13.39 5.70
N VAL A 121 -4.31 -14.33 6.03
CA VAL A 121 -4.70 -15.71 6.38
C VAL A 121 -5.61 -15.72 7.61
N LYS A 122 -5.27 -14.93 8.63
CA LYS A 122 -6.10 -14.77 9.83
C LYS A 122 -7.51 -14.29 9.48
N ALA A 123 -7.62 -13.23 8.67
CA ALA A 123 -8.91 -12.69 8.27
C ALA A 123 -9.73 -13.70 7.43
N ALA A 124 -9.07 -14.49 6.58
CA ALA A 124 -9.73 -15.56 5.81
C ALA A 124 -10.28 -16.66 6.70
N LEU A 125 -9.55 -17.09 7.73
CA LEU A 125 -10.01 -18.08 8.71
C LEU A 125 -11.19 -17.54 9.55
N GLU A 126 -11.14 -16.31 10.00
CA GLU A 126 -12.23 -15.67 10.72
C GLU A 126 -13.50 -15.60 9.86
N GLN A 127 -13.36 -15.28 8.58
CA GLN A 127 -14.49 -15.25 7.64
C GLN A 127 -15.08 -16.64 7.40
N GLN A 128 -14.24 -17.66 7.29
CA GLN A 128 -14.68 -19.04 7.16
C GLN A 128 -15.54 -19.47 8.37
N VAL A 129 -15.11 -19.12 9.59
CA VAL A 129 -15.86 -19.42 10.82
C VAL A 129 -17.22 -18.71 10.81
N ARG A 130 -17.28 -17.44 10.41
CA ARG A 130 -18.54 -16.68 10.32
C ARG A 130 -19.54 -17.25 9.32
N GLN A 131 -19.04 -17.84 8.23
CA GLN A 131 -19.87 -18.41 7.17
C GLN A 131 -20.23 -19.89 7.41
N SER A 132 -19.56 -20.56 8.35
CA SER A 132 -19.89 -21.94 8.70
C SER A 132 -21.21 -21.96 9.49
N PRO A 133 -22.25 -22.67 9.03
CA PRO A 133 -23.47 -22.81 9.82
C PRO A 133 -23.13 -23.43 11.16
N ALA A 134 -23.71 -22.88 12.25
CA ALA A 134 -23.58 -23.49 13.55
C ALA A 134 -23.97 -24.96 13.40
N LYS A 135 -23.05 -25.87 13.73
CA LYS A 135 -23.42 -27.31 13.85
C LYS A 135 -24.46 -27.39 14.91
N ALA A 136 -25.70 -27.66 14.48
CA ALA A 136 -26.80 -28.01 15.37
C ALA A 136 -26.48 -29.28 16.16
#